data_c2776391519f894bd5d231863fab9754
#
_entry.id   c2776391519f894bd5d231863fab9754
#
_cell.length_a   1.000
_cell.length_b   1.000
_cell.length_c   1.000
_cell.angle_alpha   90.00
_cell.angle_beta   90.00
_cell.angle_gamma   90.00
#
_symmetry.space_group_name_H-M   'P 1'
#
loop_
_entity.id
_entity.type
_entity.pdbx_description
1 polymer ?
#
loop_
_entity_poly.entity_id
_entity_poly.type
_entity_poly.pdbx_seq_one_letter_code
_entity_poly.pdbx_strand_id
1 'polypeptide(L)'
;GGISNPLTVIEQVTYLLFIKRLDDQHTAREKKSVLLQKPIENPIYSDEQQHLRWSRFKDREAEDMYRLFTQQDGVFDFMKTLGGEAGNYVQFMKGATFMIPTPRLLAQVVDMINNLQMDDRDTKGDVYEYLLSKIATAGQNGQFRTPRHLIKMMVDIMQPQPDDTIWDPSAGSFGFLVASAEYVQKAYEDRFTEADFRAHFNDRMFVGT
;
A
#
# COMPACT_ATOMS: atom_id res chain seq x y z
N GLY A 1 18.30 14.22 -8.19
CA GLY A 1 17.78 15.01 -8.88
C GLY A 1 16.59 15.01 -9.80
N GLY A 2 15.99 16.04 -10.18
CA GLY A 2 14.95 16.17 -11.18
C GLY A 2 13.56 16.52 -10.66
N ILE A 3 13.22 16.11 -9.45
CA ILE A 3 11.98 16.54 -8.79
C ILE A 3 12.39 17.38 -7.57
N SER A 4 12.05 18.66 -7.59
CA SER A 4 12.46 19.61 -6.53
C SER A 4 11.51 19.59 -5.31
N ASN A 5 10.25 19.18 -5.50
CA ASN A 5 9.28 19.13 -4.43
C ASN A 5 9.29 17.75 -3.72
N PRO A 6 9.63 17.69 -2.42
CA PRO A 6 9.65 16.44 -1.67
C PRO A 6 8.31 15.70 -1.62
N LEU A 7 7.19 16.44 -1.60
CA LEU A 7 5.84 15.84 -1.64
C LEU A 7 5.62 15.05 -2.92
N THR A 8 6.01 15.62 -4.06
CA THR A 8 5.92 14.95 -5.36
C THR A 8 6.78 13.68 -5.39
N VAL A 9 7.98 13.71 -4.80
CA VAL A 9 8.83 12.50 -4.71
C VAL A 9 8.12 11.38 -3.95
N ILE A 10 7.53 11.71 -2.79
CA ILE A 10 6.80 10.72 -1.98
C ILE A 10 5.60 10.18 -2.73
N GLU A 11 4.86 11.05 -3.39
CA GLU A 11 3.71 10.67 -4.19
C GLU A 11 4.11 9.67 -5.28
N GLN A 12 5.18 9.95 -6.04
CA GLN A 12 5.69 9.03 -7.05
C GLN A 12 6.16 7.69 -6.48
N VAL A 13 6.87 7.70 -5.36
CA VAL A 13 7.28 6.48 -4.66
C VAL A 13 6.07 5.69 -4.17
N THR A 14 5.05 6.37 -3.65
CA THR A 14 3.80 5.74 -3.20
C THR A 14 3.08 5.04 -4.35
N TYR A 15 3.01 5.65 -5.53
CA TYR A 15 2.43 5.01 -6.71
C TYR A 15 3.20 3.76 -7.12
N LEU A 16 4.52 3.80 -7.13
CA LEU A 16 5.36 2.64 -7.46
C LEU A 16 5.19 1.51 -6.44
N LEU A 17 5.15 1.83 -5.15
CA LEU A 17 4.88 0.86 -4.08
C LEU A 17 3.49 0.22 -4.22
N PHE A 18 2.49 1.01 -4.61
CA PHE A 18 1.14 0.53 -4.86
C PHE A 18 1.11 -0.45 -6.04
N ILE A 19 1.75 -0.09 -7.18
CA ILE A 19 1.85 -0.95 -8.36
C ILE A 19 2.54 -2.29 -8.01
N LYS A 20 3.63 -2.24 -7.24
CA LYS A 20 4.31 -3.46 -6.77
C LYS A 20 3.38 -4.32 -5.93
N ARG A 21 2.65 -3.72 -4.98
CA ARG A 21 1.69 -4.44 -4.13
C ARG A 21 0.56 -5.11 -4.93
N LEU A 22 0.08 -4.48 -6.00
CA LEU A 22 -0.93 -5.09 -6.87
C LEU A 22 -0.43 -6.37 -7.50
N ASP A 23 0.81 -6.39 -7.98
CA ASP A 23 1.42 -7.60 -8.56
C ASP A 23 1.68 -8.68 -7.50
N ASP A 24 2.17 -8.30 -6.31
CA ASP A 24 2.35 -9.23 -5.18
C ASP A 24 1.00 -9.91 -4.81
N GLN A 25 -0.09 -9.13 -4.76
CA GLN A 25 -1.44 -9.66 -4.50
C GLN A 25 -1.95 -10.57 -5.63
N HIS A 26 -1.72 -10.20 -6.88
CA HIS A 26 -2.10 -11.03 -8.01
C HIS A 26 -1.35 -12.36 -8.00
N THR A 27 -0.04 -12.33 -7.77
CA THR A 27 0.81 -13.52 -7.63
C THR A 27 0.35 -14.43 -6.49
N ALA A 28 -0.06 -13.86 -5.37
CA ALA A 28 -0.63 -14.64 -4.26
C ALA A 28 -1.94 -15.35 -4.66
N ARG A 29 -2.81 -14.66 -5.43
CA ARG A 29 -4.05 -15.26 -5.98
C ARG A 29 -3.73 -16.37 -6.99
N GLU A 30 -2.74 -16.19 -7.86
CA GLU A 30 -2.27 -17.22 -8.79
C GLU A 30 -1.80 -18.48 -8.04
N LYS A 31 -0.95 -18.30 -7.02
CA LYS A 31 -0.49 -19.43 -6.19
C LYS A 31 -1.65 -20.16 -5.51
N LYS A 32 -2.62 -19.42 -4.96
CA LYS A 32 -3.81 -19.99 -4.33
C LYS A 32 -4.68 -20.75 -5.35
N SER A 33 -4.86 -20.20 -6.54
CA SER A 33 -5.60 -20.82 -7.65
C SER A 33 -5.00 -22.18 -8.03
N VAL A 34 -3.68 -22.24 -8.18
CA VAL A 34 -2.96 -23.50 -8.48
C VAL A 34 -3.15 -24.53 -7.36
N LEU A 35 -2.98 -24.11 -6.10
CA LEU A 35 -3.14 -25.01 -4.94
C LEU A 35 -4.56 -25.57 -4.82
N LEU A 36 -5.56 -24.75 -5.10
CA LEU A 36 -6.97 -25.14 -4.99
C LEU A 36 -7.55 -25.76 -6.27
N GLN A 37 -6.76 -25.80 -7.36
CA GLN A 37 -7.21 -26.24 -8.70
C GLN A 37 -8.50 -25.53 -9.16
N LYS A 38 -8.58 -24.22 -8.87
CA LYS A 38 -9.71 -23.37 -9.24
C LYS A 38 -9.21 -22.15 -10.00
N PRO A 39 -10.01 -21.58 -10.92
CA PRO A 39 -9.65 -20.33 -11.58
C PRO A 39 -9.47 -19.20 -10.58
N ILE A 40 -8.68 -18.18 -10.95
CA ILE A 40 -8.47 -17.00 -10.10
C ILE A 40 -9.79 -16.23 -9.99
N GLU A 41 -10.29 -16.09 -8.78
CA GLU A 41 -11.44 -15.23 -8.50
C GLU A 41 -11.00 -13.76 -8.51
N ASN A 42 -11.65 -12.95 -9.32
CA ASN A 42 -11.39 -11.51 -9.47
C ASN A 42 -9.92 -11.18 -9.73
N PRO A 43 -9.35 -11.55 -10.88
CA PRO A 43 -7.96 -11.25 -11.21
C PRO A 43 -7.74 -9.73 -11.24
N ILE A 44 -6.60 -9.27 -10.70
CA ILE A 44 -6.24 -7.83 -10.75
C ILE A 44 -5.81 -7.44 -12.16
N TYR A 45 -5.10 -8.33 -12.84
CA TYR A 45 -4.65 -8.15 -14.22
C TYR A 45 -5.33 -9.18 -15.12
N SER A 46 -5.88 -8.72 -16.24
CA SER A 46 -6.37 -9.61 -17.30
C SER A 46 -5.19 -10.24 -18.06
N ASP A 47 -5.47 -11.20 -18.93
CA ASP A 47 -4.44 -11.83 -19.77
C ASP A 47 -3.71 -10.81 -20.66
N GLU A 48 -4.42 -9.80 -21.16
CA GLU A 48 -3.86 -8.73 -21.98
C GLU A 48 -3.00 -7.75 -21.16
N GLN A 49 -3.27 -7.61 -19.86
CA GLN A 49 -2.60 -6.69 -18.95
C GLN A 49 -1.39 -7.28 -18.23
N GLN A 50 -1.04 -8.55 -18.48
CA GLN A 50 0.09 -9.20 -17.80
C GLN A 50 1.43 -8.47 -17.99
N HIS A 51 1.62 -7.77 -19.09
CA HIS A 51 2.83 -7.00 -19.38
C HIS A 51 2.98 -5.74 -18.50
N LEU A 52 1.90 -5.28 -17.82
CA LEU A 52 1.88 -4.14 -16.90
C LEU A 52 2.27 -4.53 -15.47
N ARG A 53 2.48 -5.81 -15.18
CA ARG A 53 2.85 -6.30 -13.85
C ARG A 53 4.28 -5.90 -13.49
N TRP A 54 4.49 -5.57 -12.22
CA TRP A 54 5.81 -5.26 -11.67
C TRP A 54 6.84 -6.33 -12.00
N SER A 55 6.53 -7.59 -11.78
CA SER A 55 7.40 -8.75 -12.07
C SER A 55 7.76 -8.90 -13.54
N ARG A 56 7.03 -8.25 -14.45
CA ARG A 56 7.25 -8.33 -15.89
C ARG A 56 8.04 -7.17 -16.45
N PHE A 57 7.95 -5.99 -15.83
CA PHE A 57 8.64 -4.82 -16.34
C PHE A 57 9.89 -4.40 -15.54
N LYS A 58 10.02 -4.82 -14.28
CA LYS A 58 11.12 -4.38 -13.41
C LYS A 58 12.53 -4.64 -13.95
N ASP A 59 12.68 -5.67 -14.76
CA ASP A 59 13.98 -6.10 -15.34
C ASP A 59 14.14 -5.67 -16.82
N ARG A 60 13.25 -4.79 -17.33
CA ARG A 60 13.37 -4.26 -18.69
C ARG A 60 14.39 -3.14 -18.76
N GLU A 61 14.86 -2.86 -20.00
CA GLU A 61 15.67 -1.68 -20.28
C GLU A 61 14.95 -0.40 -19.85
N ALA A 62 15.71 0.59 -19.35
CA ALA A 62 15.15 1.80 -18.77
C ALA A 62 14.19 2.56 -19.69
N GLU A 63 14.50 2.62 -21.00
CA GLU A 63 13.67 3.29 -22.02
C GLU A 63 12.34 2.57 -22.25
N ASP A 64 12.35 1.24 -22.29
CA ASP A 64 11.16 0.42 -22.49
C ASP A 64 10.26 0.48 -21.25
N MET A 65 10.87 0.44 -20.06
CA MET A 65 10.14 0.64 -18.81
C MET A 65 9.49 2.03 -18.78
N TYR A 66 10.22 3.08 -19.10
CA TYR A 66 9.71 4.45 -19.09
C TYR A 66 8.56 4.64 -20.07
N ARG A 67 8.67 4.07 -21.28
CA ARG A 67 7.59 4.07 -22.27
C ARG A 67 6.32 3.43 -21.73
N LEU A 68 6.45 2.31 -21.02
CA LEU A 68 5.31 1.61 -20.40
C LEU A 68 4.57 2.48 -19.36
N PHE A 69 5.27 3.41 -18.70
CA PHE A 69 4.67 4.34 -17.73
C PHE A 69 4.04 5.58 -18.37
N THR A 70 4.51 5.97 -19.54
CA THR A 70 4.12 7.22 -20.22
C THR A 70 3.17 7.04 -21.41
N GLN A 71 3.06 5.81 -21.93
CA GLN A 71 2.16 5.51 -23.04
C GLN A 71 0.69 5.43 -22.59
N GLN A 72 -0.22 5.61 -23.53
CA GLN A 72 -1.64 5.33 -23.34
C GLN A 72 -1.85 3.85 -23.01
N ASP A 73 -2.82 3.55 -22.15
CA ASP A 73 -3.09 2.19 -21.63
C ASP A 73 -1.89 1.53 -20.92
N GLY A 74 -0.94 2.35 -20.48
CA GLY A 74 0.22 1.91 -19.72
C GLY A 74 -0.07 1.69 -18.23
N VAL A 75 1.01 1.51 -17.45
CA VAL A 75 0.93 1.18 -16.01
C VAL A 75 0.14 2.24 -15.22
N PHE A 76 0.32 3.53 -15.52
CA PHE A 76 -0.38 4.60 -14.82
C PHE A 76 -1.87 4.67 -15.16
N ASP A 77 -2.22 4.47 -16.42
CA ASP A 77 -3.63 4.45 -16.83
C ASP A 77 -4.34 3.22 -16.26
N PHE A 78 -3.69 2.06 -16.29
CA PHE A 78 -4.17 0.87 -15.61
C PHE A 78 -4.45 1.14 -14.12
N MET A 79 -3.49 1.74 -13.40
CA MET A 79 -3.65 2.06 -11.98
C MET A 79 -4.89 2.95 -11.72
N LYS A 80 -5.17 3.92 -12.59
CA LYS A 80 -6.33 4.80 -12.48
C LYS A 80 -7.67 4.09 -12.69
N THR A 81 -7.69 3.00 -13.45
CA THR A 81 -8.91 2.24 -13.78
C THR A 81 -9.25 1.14 -12.77
N LEU A 82 -8.32 0.85 -11.85
CA LEU A 82 -8.52 -0.21 -10.84
C LEU A 82 -9.66 0.12 -9.88
N GLY A 83 -10.58 -0.82 -9.76
CA GLY A 83 -11.68 -0.74 -8.80
C GLY A 83 -13.02 -0.29 -9.37
N GLY A 84 -13.12 -0.05 -10.69
CA GLY A 84 -14.35 0.39 -11.33
C GLY A 84 -14.86 1.73 -10.79
N GLU A 85 -16.10 2.13 -11.11
CA GLU A 85 -16.68 3.41 -10.67
C GLU A 85 -16.94 3.51 -9.15
N ALA A 86 -16.95 2.40 -8.44
CA ALA A 86 -17.32 2.31 -7.01
C ALA A 86 -16.15 2.05 -6.04
N GLY A 87 -14.92 1.89 -6.53
CA GLY A 87 -13.76 1.60 -5.68
C GLY A 87 -13.22 2.85 -4.97
N ASN A 88 -13.07 2.81 -3.65
CA ASN A 88 -12.50 3.90 -2.86
C ASN A 88 -11.12 4.36 -3.37
N TYR A 89 -10.33 3.45 -3.96
CA TYR A 89 -9.00 3.75 -4.51
C TYR A 89 -9.04 4.63 -5.76
N VAL A 90 -10.07 4.52 -6.59
CA VAL A 90 -10.20 5.30 -7.83
C VAL A 90 -10.24 6.79 -7.57
N GLN A 91 -10.88 7.23 -6.49
CA GLN A 91 -10.95 8.65 -6.14
C GLN A 91 -9.57 9.25 -5.85
N PHE A 92 -8.69 8.49 -5.18
CA PHE A 92 -7.32 8.93 -4.87
C PHE A 92 -6.39 8.85 -6.07
N MET A 93 -6.63 7.93 -7.00
CA MET A 93 -5.75 7.70 -8.15
C MET A 93 -6.15 8.47 -9.41
N LYS A 94 -7.40 9.00 -9.49
CA LYS A 94 -7.87 9.80 -10.66
C LYS A 94 -6.97 10.99 -10.98
N GLY A 95 -6.38 11.63 -9.97
CA GLY A 95 -5.46 12.75 -10.13
C GLY A 95 -3.99 12.36 -10.28
N ALA A 96 -3.67 11.07 -10.25
CA ALA A 96 -2.30 10.61 -10.31
C ALA A 96 -1.65 10.98 -11.64
N THR A 97 -0.51 11.66 -11.55
CA THR A 97 0.30 12.06 -12.71
C THR A 97 1.70 11.49 -12.57
N PHE A 98 2.19 10.88 -13.63
CA PHE A 98 3.57 10.41 -13.67
C PHE A 98 4.53 11.59 -13.87
N MET A 99 5.45 11.79 -12.90
CA MET A 99 6.34 12.94 -12.87
C MET A 99 7.82 12.58 -12.77
N ILE A 100 8.19 11.30 -12.87
CA ILE A 100 9.61 10.90 -12.90
C ILE A 100 10.19 11.33 -14.25
N PRO A 101 11.22 12.19 -14.27
CA PRO A 101 11.59 12.91 -15.48
C PRO A 101 12.44 12.12 -16.47
N THR A 102 13.06 11.02 -16.04
CA THR A 102 13.99 10.28 -16.91
C THR A 102 13.87 8.77 -16.75
N PRO A 103 14.09 7.99 -17.83
CA PRO A 103 14.11 6.54 -17.81
C PRO A 103 15.09 5.98 -16.78
N ARG A 104 16.29 6.54 -16.71
CA ARG A 104 17.32 6.13 -15.76
C ARG A 104 16.87 6.28 -14.31
N LEU A 105 16.22 7.39 -13.97
CA LEU A 105 15.74 7.62 -12.61
C LEU A 105 14.62 6.64 -12.25
N LEU A 106 13.69 6.38 -13.19
CA LEU A 106 12.65 5.38 -12.99
C LEU A 106 13.25 4.00 -12.71
N ALA A 107 14.19 3.54 -13.54
CA ALA A 107 14.85 2.25 -13.37
C ALA A 107 15.57 2.14 -12.01
N GLN A 108 16.28 3.20 -11.60
CA GLN A 108 16.94 3.24 -10.29
C GLN A 108 15.94 3.12 -9.13
N VAL A 109 14.82 3.83 -9.18
CA VAL A 109 13.80 3.79 -8.12
C VAL A 109 13.09 2.44 -8.10
N VAL A 110 12.79 1.87 -9.26
CA VAL A 110 12.20 0.53 -9.38
C VAL A 110 13.15 -0.53 -8.79
N ASP A 111 14.44 -0.47 -9.09
CA ASP A 111 15.44 -1.38 -8.53
C ASP A 111 15.54 -1.23 -7.00
N MET A 112 15.61 -0.01 -6.49
CA MET A 112 15.62 0.24 -5.05
C MET A 112 14.38 -0.34 -4.36
N ILE A 113 13.18 -0.12 -4.92
CA ILE A 113 11.92 -0.66 -4.37
C ILE A 113 11.89 -2.19 -4.47
N ASN A 114 12.42 -2.76 -5.55
CA ASN A 114 12.46 -4.22 -5.74
C ASN A 114 13.34 -4.90 -4.69
N ASN A 115 14.44 -4.25 -4.31
CA ASN A 115 15.39 -4.75 -3.31
C ASN A 115 14.94 -4.52 -1.86
N LEU A 116 13.89 -3.73 -1.62
CA LEU A 116 13.28 -3.62 -0.30
C LEU A 116 12.58 -4.95 0.05
N GLN A 117 12.93 -5.52 1.19
CA GLN A 117 12.22 -6.66 1.76
C GLN A 117 10.82 -6.21 2.20
N MET A 118 9.90 -6.22 1.24
CA MET A 118 8.53 -5.74 1.42
C MET A 118 7.61 -6.79 2.09
N ASP A 119 8.13 -7.92 2.49
CA ASP A 119 7.35 -8.96 3.19
C ASP A 119 7.06 -8.56 4.64
N ASP A 120 7.91 -7.72 5.23
CA ASP A 120 7.69 -7.15 6.55
C ASP A 120 6.84 -5.87 6.47
N ARG A 121 5.69 -5.87 7.16
CA ARG A 121 4.80 -4.71 7.27
C ARG A 121 5.50 -3.53 7.98
N ASP A 122 6.39 -3.84 8.92
CA ASP A 122 7.13 -2.83 9.66
C ASP A 122 8.09 -2.07 8.74
N THR A 123 8.83 -2.75 7.86
CA THR A 123 9.73 -2.13 6.88
C THR A 123 9.01 -1.16 5.93
N LYS A 124 7.78 -1.50 5.47
CA LYS A 124 6.98 -0.59 4.63
C LYS A 124 6.62 0.70 5.35
N GLY A 125 6.27 0.57 6.61
CA GLY A 125 5.93 1.69 7.45
C GLY A 125 7.11 2.57 7.77
N ASP A 126 8.26 1.98 8.06
CA ASP A 126 9.49 2.70 8.38
C ASP A 126 9.99 3.52 7.18
N VAL A 127 9.92 2.97 5.97
CA VAL A 127 10.24 3.72 4.74
C VAL A 127 9.30 4.92 4.59
N TYR A 128 8.00 4.74 4.82
CA TYR A 128 7.03 5.81 4.71
C TYR A 128 7.24 6.89 5.79
N GLU A 129 7.48 6.49 7.04
CA GLU A 129 7.81 7.41 8.13
C GLU A 129 9.11 8.16 7.90
N TYR A 130 10.15 7.49 7.39
CA TYR A 130 11.40 8.14 7.00
C TYR A 130 11.15 9.21 5.93
N LEU A 131 10.41 8.90 4.87
CA LEU A 131 10.05 9.86 3.83
C LEU A 131 9.28 11.06 4.39
N LEU A 132 8.29 10.81 5.27
CA LEU A 132 7.52 11.88 5.92
C LEU A 132 8.38 12.73 6.87
N SER A 133 9.32 12.12 7.61
CA SER A 133 10.25 12.85 8.48
C SER A 133 11.14 13.81 7.69
N LYS A 134 11.52 13.43 6.47
CA LYS A 134 12.29 14.30 5.57
C LYS A 134 11.49 15.50 5.07
N ILE A 135 10.18 15.37 4.91
CA ILE A 135 9.30 16.51 4.60
C ILE A 135 9.20 17.45 5.79
N ALA A 136 8.99 16.92 6.98
CA ALA A 136 8.89 17.72 8.21
C ALA A 136 10.17 18.55 8.45
N THR A 137 11.35 17.96 8.22
CA THR A 137 12.64 18.66 8.30
C THR A 137 12.84 19.71 7.20
N ALA A 138 12.17 19.58 6.06
CA ALA A 138 12.25 20.56 4.97
C ALA A 138 11.31 21.77 5.17
N GLY A 139 10.66 21.90 6.31
CA GLY A 139 9.86 23.07 6.69
C GLY A 139 8.50 23.19 5.99
N GLN A 140 8.06 22.14 5.29
CA GLN A 140 6.74 22.09 4.67
C GLN A 140 5.81 21.20 5.51
N ASN A 141 4.90 21.84 6.24
CA ASN A 141 3.75 21.24 6.95
C ASN A 141 4.03 19.87 7.60
N GLY A 142 4.81 19.89 8.69
CA GLY A 142 5.01 18.70 9.52
C GLY A 142 3.69 18.30 10.19
N GLN A 143 2.98 17.36 9.60
CA GLN A 143 1.98 16.61 10.35
C GLN A 143 2.74 15.81 11.40
N PHE A 144 2.51 16.15 12.67
CA PHE A 144 3.03 15.37 13.78
C PHE A 144 2.31 14.01 13.78
N ARG A 145 3.06 12.95 13.49
CA ARG A 145 2.57 11.59 13.64
C ARG A 145 3.22 10.97 14.85
N THR A 146 2.42 10.27 15.63
CA THR A 146 2.97 9.46 16.72
C THR A 146 3.84 8.35 16.13
N PRO A 147 5.11 8.22 16.56
CA PRO A 147 6.01 7.16 16.07
C PRO A 147 5.41 5.77 16.30
N ARG A 148 5.58 4.86 15.34
CA ARG A 148 4.98 3.51 15.37
C ARG A 148 5.34 2.73 16.62
N HIS A 149 6.59 2.78 17.06
CA HIS A 149 7.03 2.08 18.26
C HIS A 149 6.30 2.54 19.53
N LEU A 150 5.92 3.84 19.60
CA LEU A 150 5.09 4.36 20.69
C LEU A 150 3.65 3.90 20.57
N ILE A 151 3.08 3.92 19.36
CA ILE A 151 1.74 3.40 19.10
C ILE A 151 1.66 1.93 19.51
N LYS A 152 2.62 1.11 19.05
CA LYS A 152 2.69 -0.31 19.39
C LYS A 152 2.80 -0.53 20.89
N MET A 153 3.69 0.19 21.57
CA MET A 153 3.84 0.12 23.04
C MET A 153 2.50 0.44 23.74
N MET A 154 1.79 1.48 23.31
CA MET A 154 0.50 1.86 23.89
C MET A 154 -0.58 0.79 23.66
N VAL A 155 -0.65 0.21 22.47
CA VAL A 155 -1.57 -0.88 22.16
C VAL A 155 -1.23 -2.14 22.95
N ASP A 156 0.04 -2.48 23.09
CA ASP A 156 0.50 -3.63 23.88
C ASP A 156 0.17 -3.46 25.39
N ILE A 157 0.20 -2.23 25.90
CA ILE A 157 -0.21 -1.93 27.28
C ILE A 157 -1.73 -2.00 27.45
N MET A 158 -2.50 -1.46 26.48
CA MET A 158 -3.96 -1.42 26.52
C MET A 158 -4.60 -2.79 26.29
N GLN A 159 -3.96 -3.67 25.54
CA GLN A 159 -4.42 -5.04 25.26
C GLN A 159 -5.90 -5.09 24.81
N PRO A 160 -6.26 -4.50 23.70
CA PRO A 160 -7.65 -4.48 23.25
C PRO A 160 -8.23 -5.88 23.10
N GLN A 161 -9.47 -6.07 23.58
CA GLN A 161 -10.15 -7.35 23.63
C GLN A 161 -11.06 -7.54 22.40
N PRO A 162 -11.44 -8.80 22.07
CA PRO A 162 -12.26 -9.12 20.91
C PRO A 162 -13.62 -8.40 20.84
N ASP A 163 -14.20 -8.09 21.99
CA ASP A 163 -15.54 -7.50 22.09
C ASP A 163 -15.51 -5.97 22.30
N ASP A 164 -14.30 -5.37 22.32
CA ASP A 164 -14.14 -3.93 22.48
C ASP A 164 -14.57 -3.17 21.22
N THR A 165 -14.94 -1.90 21.43
CA THR A 165 -14.99 -0.89 20.38
C THR A 165 -13.90 0.13 20.65
N ILE A 166 -13.01 0.29 19.68
CA ILE A 166 -11.83 1.16 19.76
C ILE A 166 -12.14 2.44 19.01
N TRP A 167 -12.18 3.56 19.72
CA TRP A 167 -12.47 4.86 19.15
C TRP A 167 -11.26 5.78 19.22
N ASP A 168 -10.90 6.35 18.08
CA ASP A 168 -9.86 7.38 17.95
C ASP A 168 -10.49 8.68 17.45
N PRO A 169 -10.68 9.68 18.33
CA PRO A 169 -11.31 10.95 17.98
C PRO A 169 -10.43 11.86 17.13
N SER A 170 -9.18 11.50 16.93
CA SER A 170 -8.19 12.28 16.16
C SER A 170 -7.37 11.35 15.28
N ALA A 171 -8.04 10.44 14.59
CA ALA A 171 -7.46 9.27 13.94
C ALA A 171 -6.37 9.60 12.89
N GLY A 172 -6.40 10.77 12.29
CA GLY A 172 -5.42 11.20 11.29
C GLY A 172 -5.20 10.15 10.21
N SER A 173 -4.06 9.46 10.23
CA SER A 173 -3.75 8.35 9.34
C SER A 173 -4.17 6.97 9.86
N PHE A 174 -5.01 6.92 10.86
CA PHE A 174 -5.51 5.69 11.51
C PHE A 174 -4.43 4.82 12.18
N GLY A 175 -3.28 5.40 12.54
CA GLY A 175 -2.14 4.65 13.07
C GLY A 175 -2.47 3.79 14.29
N PHE A 176 -3.20 4.34 15.27
CA PHE A 176 -3.64 3.60 16.47
C PHE A 176 -4.65 2.50 16.13
N LEU A 177 -5.62 2.79 15.27
CA LEU A 177 -6.64 1.81 14.88
C LEU A 177 -6.04 0.65 14.09
N VAL A 178 -5.09 0.93 13.20
CA VAL A 178 -4.36 -0.10 12.44
C VAL A 178 -3.53 -0.98 13.36
N ALA A 179 -2.76 -0.39 14.28
CA ALA A 179 -1.97 -1.15 15.25
C ALA A 179 -2.84 -2.00 16.18
N SER A 180 -4.00 -1.45 16.61
CA SER A 180 -4.96 -2.22 17.42
C SER A 180 -5.56 -3.39 16.65
N ALA A 181 -5.88 -3.19 15.36
CA ALA A 181 -6.36 -4.27 14.49
C ALA A 181 -5.30 -5.37 14.32
N GLU A 182 -4.04 -5.00 14.11
CA GLU A 182 -2.93 -5.96 14.02
C GLU A 182 -2.73 -6.75 15.32
N TYR A 183 -2.84 -6.06 16.46
CA TYR A 183 -2.78 -6.70 17.77
C TYR A 183 -3.88 -7.74 17.95
N VAL A 184 -5.14 -7.35 17.71
CA VAL A 184 -6.31 -8.23 17.85
C VAL A 184 -6.21 -9.43 16.90
N GLN A 185 -5.81 -9.21 15.64
CA GLN A 185 -5.60 -10.30 14.68
C GLN A 185 -4.58 -11.32 15.18
N LYS A 186 -3.49 -10.85 15.77
CA LYS A 186 -2.42 -11.72 16.25
C LYS A 186 -2.77 -12.41 17.58
N ALA A 187 -3.35 -11.67 18.53
CA ALA A 187 -3.65 -12.16 19.87
C ALA A 187 -4.84 -13.12 19.89
N TYR A 188 -5.78 -12.98 18.94
CA TYR A 188 -7.05 -13.71 18.91
C TYR A 188 -7.29 -14.38 17.54
N GLU A 189 -6.26 -14.93 16.93
CA GLU A 189 -6.31 -15.55 15.59
C GLU A 189 -7.41 -16.61 15.50
N ASP A 190 -7.56 -17.43 16.54
CA ASP A 190 -8.57 -18.52 16.60
C ASP A 190 -10.00 -17.98 16.53
N ARG A 191 -10.26 -16.78 17.06
CA ARG A 191 -11.60 -16.16 17.05
C ARG A 191 -12.07 -15.78 15.63
N PHE A 192 -11.17 -15.68 14.66
CA PHE A 192 -11.53 -15.40 13.27
C PHE A 192 -12.24 -16.55 12.57
N THR A 193 -12.36 -17.71 13.18
CA THR A 193 -13.26 -18.79 12.72
C THR A 193 -14.74 -18.46 12.98
N GLU A 194 -15.04 -17.60 13.96
CA GLU A 194 -16.38 -17.20 14.36
C GLU A 194 -16.93 -16.10 13.43
N ALA A 195 -18.12 -16.30 12.88
CA ALA A 195 -18.74 -15.36 11.93
C ALA A 195 -19.07 -14.01 12.60
N ASP A 196 -19.60 -14.03 13.82
CA ASP A 196 -20.00 -12.83 14.57
C ASP A 196 -18.79 -11.98 14.94
N PHE A 197 -17.69 -12.60 15.35
CA PHE A 197 -16.45 -11.89 15.63
C PHE A 197 -15.88 -11.24 14.37
N ARG A 198 -15.87 -11.94 13.24
CA ARG A 198 -15.44 -11.33 11.96
C ARG A 198 -16.29 -10.12 11.56
N ALA A 199 -17.61 -10.21 11.74
CA ALA A 199 -18.51 -9.09 11.46
C ALA A 199 -18.26 -7.92 12.41
N HIS A 200 -18.06 -8.17 13.72
CA HIS A 200 -17.69 -7.13 14.69
C HIS A 200 -16.36 -6.47 14.31
N PHE A 201 -15.31 -7.27 14.05
CA PHE A 201 -13.98 -6.78 13.71
C PHE A 201 -13.98 -5.91 12.45
N ASN A 202 -14.68 -6.33 11.39
CA ASN A 202 -14.68 -5.60 10.12
C ASN A 202 -15.55 -4.34 10.11
N ASP A 203 -16.67 -4.35 10.81
CA ASP A 203 -17.72 -3.35 10.60
C ASP A 203 -17.96 -2.42 11.82
N ARG A 204 -17.54 -2.82 13.02
CA ARG A 204 -17.94 -2.12 14.25
C ARG A 204 -16.82 -1.88 15.26
N MET A 205 -15.74 -2.63 15.20
CA MET A 205 -14.68 -2.60 16.22
C MET A 205 -13.87 -1.30 16.19
N PHE A 206 -13.64 -0.72 15.00
CA PHE A 206 -12.74 0.42 14.84
C PHE A 206 -13.50 1.64 14.34
N VAL A 207 -13.46 2.72 15.14
CA VAL A 207 -14.14 3.98 14.83
C VAL A 207 -13.13 5.13 14.88
N GLY A 208 -12.96 5.86 13.78
CA GLY A 208 -12.08 7.02 13.68
C GLY A 208 -12.82 8.24 13.16
N THR A 209 -12.49 9.43 13.68
CA THR A 209 -13.01 10.72 13.22
C THR A 209 -11.89 11.68 12.90
#